data_62c1c009bb0a4ab79bd83a8437161670
#
_entry.id   62c1c009bb0a4ab79bd83a8437161670
#
_cell.length_a   1.000
_cell.length_b   1.000
_cell.length_c   1.000
_cell.angle_alpha   90.00
_cell.angle_beta   90.00
_cell.angle_gamma   90.00
#
_symmetry.space_group_name_H-M   'P 1'
#
loop_
_entity.id
_entity.type
_entity.pdbx_description
1 polymer ?
#
loop_
_entity_poly.entity_id
_entity_poly.type
_entity_poly.pdbx_seq_one_letter_code
_entity_poly.pdbx_strand_id
1 'polypeptide(L)'
;MTKARRTDTITIMFITTTFNIEGYHITDYKGLVRGIIVRAPTIAQGIVGGLKNIIGGRIGAYTEMCEQARKQAFDAMLTHAEALGANAIVGVRYDASEVVSKGSATEVLCYGTAVVIQKS
;
A
#
# COMPACT_ATOMS: atom_id res chain seq x y z
N MET A 1 -20.28 14.51 21.45
CA MET A 1 -20.49 14.28 20.79
C MET A 1 -19.71 14.09 19.78
N THR A 2 -19.44 14.68 19.39
CA THR A 2 -18.69 14.55 18.31
C THR A 2 -17.49 13.83 18.55
N LYS A 3 -16.90 13.97 19.66
CA LYS A 3 -15.76 13.37 19.90
C LYS A 3 -15.91 11.95 19.96
N ALA A 4 -16.82 11.52 20.59
CA ALA A 4 -17.02 10.12 20.73
C ALA A 4 -17.10 9.65 19.31
N ARG A 5 -17.65 10.48 18.61
CA ARG A 5 -17.85 10.20 17.32
C ARG A 5 -16.59 10.01 16.66
N ARG A 6 -15.69 10.73 17.01
CA ARG A 6 -14.47 10.68 16.49
C ARG A 6 -13.93 9.32 16.63
N THR A 7 -14.03 8.75 17.72
CA THR A 7 -13.55 7.45 17.95
C THR A 7 -14.24 6.51 17.03
N ASP A 8 -15.50 6.78 16.84
CA ASP A 8 -16.25 5.94 15.99
C ASP A 8 -15.74 6.03 14.60
N THR A 9 -15.06 7.10 14.29
CA THR A 9 -14.58 7.24 12.95
C THR A 9 -13.36 6.39 12.71
N ILE A 10 -12.85 5.74 13.74
CA ILE A 10 -11.78 4.84 13.50
C ILE A 10 -12.44 3.67 12.82
N THR A 11 -12.45 3.71 11.54
CA THR A 11 -13.15 2.73 10.76
C THR A 11 -12.24 1.64 10.37
N ILE A 12 -12.70 0.43 10.46
CA ILE A 12 -11.93 -0.68 9.98
C ILE A 12 -12.09 -0.69 8.49
N MET A 13 -10.99 -0.53 7.78
CA MET A 13 -11.03 -0.55 6.35
C MET A 13 -10.84 -1.99 5.90
N PHE A 14 -11.79 -2.52 5.15
CA PHE A 14 -11.67 -3.87 4.62
C PHE A 14 -10.81 -3.81 3.37
N ILE A 15 -9.82 -4.64 3.28
CA ILE A 15 -8.92 -4.63 2.14
C ILE A 15 -8.76 -6.04 1.62
N THR A 16 -8.96 -6.21 0.33
CA THR A 16 -8.95 -7.54 -0.24
C THR A 16 -8.49 -7.50 -1.68
N THR A 17 -7.91 -8.58 -2.13
CA THR A 17 -7.55 -8.73 -3.54
C THR A 17 -8.72 -9.25 -4.36
N THR A 18 -9.80 -9.69 -3.70
CA THR A 18 -10.99 -10.13 -4.42
C THR A 18 -11.81 -8.91 -4.81
N PHE A 19 -12.77 -9.09 -5.68
CA PHE A 19 -13.61 -7.99 -6.11
C PHE A 19 -14.88 -7.88 -5.30
N ASN A 20 -15.17 -8.87 -4.47
CA ASN A 20 -16.33 -8.86 -3.61
C ASN A 20 -15.92 -9.24 -2.22
N ILE A 21 -16.71 -8.84 -1.24
CA ILE A 21 -16.49 -9.21 0.14
C ILE A 21 -17.74 -9.96 0.58
N GLU A 22 -17.55 -11.23 0.91
CA GLU A 22 -18.65 -12.07 1.27
C GLU A 22 -19.41 -11.52 2.47
N GLY A 23 -20.72 -11.53 2.39
CA GLY A 23 -21.53 -10.99 3.47
C GLY A 23 -21.79 -9.50 3.37
N TYR A 24 -21.22 -8.85 2.36
CA TYR A 24 -21.38 -7.43 2.17
C TYR A 24 -21.70 -7.14 0.71
N HIS A 25 -22.25 -5.97 0.47
CA HIS A 25 -22.47 -5.54 -0.90
C HIS A 25 -21.97 -4.12 -1.04
N ILE A 26 -21.58 -3.79 -2.26
CA ILE A 26 -21.01 -2.47 -2.56
C ILE A 26 -22.16 -1.52 -2.84
N THR A 27 -22.19 -0.41 -2.11
CA THR A 27 -23.23 0.57 -2.30
C THR A 27 -22.74 1.80 -3.06
N ASP A 28 -21.44 2.00 -3.15
CA ASP A 28 -20.89 3.14 -3.84
C ASP A 28 -19.46 2.85 -4.25
N TYR A 29 -19.09 3.30 -5.42
CA TYR A 29 -17.72 3.18 -5.91
C TYR A 29 -17.06 4.54 -5.82
N LYS A 30 -15.95 4.61 -5.11
CA LYS A 30 -15.24 5.87 -4.96
C LYS A 30 -14.14 6.03 -5.99
N GLY A 31 -13.76 4.95 -6.63
CA GLY A 31 -12.82 5.01 -7.73
C GLY A 31 -11.48 4.40 -7.40
N LEU A 32 -10.57 4.59 -8.32
CA LEU A 32 -9.23 4.04 -8.20
C LEU A 32 -8.45 4.77 -7.13
N VAL A 33 -7.80 4.02 -6.27
CA VAL A 33 -6.90 4.60 -5.28
C VAL A 33 -5.55 3.93 -5.40
N ARG A 34 -4.51 4.63 -5.02
CA ARG A 34 -3.18 4.08 -5.12
C ARG A 34 -2.23 4.75 -4.15
N GLY A 35 -1.15 4.06 -3.88
CA GLY A 35 -0.02 4.60 -3.15
C GLY A 35 1.24 4.30 -3.94
N ILE A 36 2.12 5.26 -4.07
CA ILE A 36 3.34 5.12 -4.85
C ILE A 36 4.52 5.50 -4.00
N ILE A 37 5.53 4.64 -4.00
CA ILE A 37 6.77 4.91 -3.29
C ILE A 37 7.90 4.71 -4.29
N VAL A 38 8.84 5.64 -4.31
CA VAL A 38 9.98 5.51 -5.18
C VAL A 38 11.21 5.33 -4.31
N ARG A 39 11.97 4.28 -4.57
CA ARG A 39 13.20 4.01 -3.85
C ARG A 39 14.37 4.26 -4.79
N ALA A 40 15.21 5.18 -4.42
CA ALA A 40 16.35 5.53 -5.25
C ALA A 40 17.60 4.79 -4.78
N PRO A 41 18.44 4.39 -5.71
CA PRO A 41 19.64 3.64 -5.38
C PRO A 41 20.58 4.41 -4.48
N THR A 42 20.61 5.71 -4.59
CA THR A 42 21.52 6.46 -3.75
C THR A 42 21.21 6.23 -2.29
N ILE A 43 19.94 6.09 -1.97
CA ILE A 43 19.56 5.80 -0.62
C ILE A 43 19.80 4.33 -0.36
N ALA A 44 19.44 3.50 -1.31
CA ALA A 44 19.60 2.08 -1.18
C ALA A 44 21.06 1.68 -1.18
N GLN A 45 21.87 2.43 -1.88
CA GLN A 45 23.27 2.12 -1.95
C GLN A 45 23.98 2.17 -0.64
N GLY A 46 23.65 3.12 0.16
CA GLY A 46 24.25 3.18 1.48
C GLY A 46 23.97 1.89 2.23
N ILE A 47 22.76 1.37 2.05
CA ILE A 47 22.40 0.17 2.72
C ILE A 47 22.97 -1.03 2.00
N VAL A 48 22.84 -1.03 0.69
CA VAL A 48 23.33 -2.14 -0.09
C VAL A 48 24.83 -2.27 -0.02
N GLY A 49 25.52 -1.15 -0.02
CA GLY A 49 26.96 -1.18 0.11
C GLY A 49 27.37 -1.86 1.39
N GLY A 50 26.68 -1.59 2.45
CA GLY A 50 26.97 -2.26 3.69
C GLY A 50 26.57 -3.71 3.63
N LEU A 51 25.48 -4.01 2.96
CA LEU A 51 25.03 -5.37 2.87
C LEU A 51 25.89 -6.26 2.02
N LYS A 52 26.60 -5.68 1.10
CA LYS A 52 27.47 -6.46 0.27
C LYS A 52 28.49 -7.21 1.09
N ASN A 53 28.81 -6.70 2.23
CA ASN A 53 29.79 -7.32 3.07
C ASN A 53 29.19 -8.29 4.05
N ILE A 54 27.89 -8.45 4.01
CA ILE A 54 27.21 -9.35 4.91
C ILE A 54 26.69 -10.51 4.13
N ILE A 55 27.42 -11.56 4.10
CA ILE A 55 27.06 -12.67 3.30
C ILE A 55 25.84 -13.34 3.84
N GLY A 56 25.32 -13.81 4.31
CA GLY A 56 24.13 -14.51 4.72
C GLY A 56 23.01 -13.58 5.08
N GLY A 57 23.30 -12.39 5.49
CA GLY A 57 22.23 -11.48 5.90
C GLY A 57 21.69 -10.64 4.78
N ARG A 58 22.36 -10.68 3.64
CA ARG A 58 21.97 -9.81 2.55
C ARG A 58 20.56 -10.02 2.04
N ILE A 59 20.18 -11.26 1.82
CA ILE A 59 18.88 -11.56 1.28
C ILE A 59 17.81 -11.16 2.28
N GLY A 60 18.03 -11.41 3.55
CA GLY A 60 17.07 -11.01 4.56
C GLY A 60 16.88 -9.51 4.62
N ALA A 61 17.98 -8.76 4.50
CA ALA A 61 17.89 -7.31 4.52
C ALA A 61 17.17 -6.77 3.30
N TYR A 62 17.37 -7.37 2.14
CA TYR A 62 16.65 -6.96 0.95
C TYR A 62 15.17 -7.23 1.10
N THR A 63 14.83 -8.37 1.66
CA THR A 63 13.43 -8.70 1.87
C THR A 63 12.79 -7.65 2.78
N GLU A 64 13.50 -7.25 3.81
CA GLU A 64 12.97 -6.27 4.71
C GLU A 64 12.76 -4.92 4.04
N MET A 65 13.70 -4.53 3.20
CA MET A 65 13.57 -3.29 2.45
C MET A 65 12.36 -3.33 1.54
N CYS A 66 12.15 -4.45 0.88
CA CYS A 66 11.01 -4.59 -0.01
C CYS A 66 9.70 -4.56 0.76
N GLU A 67 9.68 -5.19 1.92
CA GLU A 67 8.48 -5.20 2.72
C GLU A 67 8.15 -3.79 3.20
N GLN A 68 9.17 -3.03 3.58
CA GLN A 68 8.94 -1.67 4.00
C GLN A 68 8.40 -0.80 2.89
N ALA A 69 8.94 -0.96 1.68
CA ALA A 69 8.47 -0.21 0.54
C ALA A 69 7.02 -0.53 0.24
N ARG A 70 6.67 -1.80 0.32
CA ARG A 70 5.30 -2.22 0.06
C ARG A 70 4.36 -1.70 1.13
N LYS A 71 4.82 -1.72 2.38
CA LYS A 71 3.98 -1.20 3.45
C LYS A 71 3.74 0.28 3.28
N GLN A 72 4.75 1.04 2.87
CA GLN A 72 4.59 2.46 2.66
C GLN A 72 3.63 2.74 1.52
N ALA A 73 3.72 1.97 0.44
CA ALA A 73 2.80 2.14 -0.69
C ALA A 73 1.37 1.77 -0.25
N PHE A 74 1.24 0.72 0.54
CA PHE A 74 -0.05 0.30 1.04
C PHE A 74 -0.67 1.39 1.93
N ASP A 75 0.13 1.94 2.84
CA ASP A 75 -0.37 2.98 3.74
C ASP A 75 -0.79 4.23 2.97
N ALA A 76 -0.06 4.56 1.91
CA ALA A 76 -0.43 5.71 1.08
C ALA A 76 -1.75 5.45 0.36
N MET A 77 -1.96 4.22 -0.11
CA MET A 77 -3.21 3.86 -0.75
C MET A 77 -4.37 3.96 0.25
N LEU A 78 -4.13 3.50 1.48
CA LEU A 78 -5.15 3.58 2.52
C LEU A 78 -5.55 5.01 2.79
N THR A 79 -4.56 5.88 2.90
CA THR A 79 -4.83 7.29 3.16
C THR A 79 -5.67 7.88 2.03
N HIS A 80 -5.36 7.50 0.79
CA HIS A 80 -6.10 7.98 -0.35
C HIS A 80 -7.57 7.52 -0.27
N ALA A 81 -7.78 6.27 0.08
CA ALA A 81 -9.14 5.74 0.18
C ALA A 81 -9.91 6.39 1.32
N GLU A 82 -9.24 6.62 2.43
CA GLU A 82 -9.89 7.26 3.57
C GLU A 82 -10.33 8.67 3.21
N ALA A 83 -9.51 9.36 2.45
CA ALA A 83 -9.84 10.72 2.03
C ALA A 83 -11.08 10.75 1.15
N LEU A 84 -11.39 9.66 0.46
CA LEU A 84 -12.56 9.58 -0.40
C LEU A 84 -13.80 9.09 0.36
N GLY A 85 -13.63 8.73 1.61
CA GLY A 85 -14.76 8.26 2.41
C GLY A 85 -15.10 6.80 2.21
N ALA A 86 -14.16 6.02 1.70
CA ALA A 86 -14.40 4.60 1.49
C ALA A 86 -14.24 3.83 2.79
N ASN A 87 -14.86 2.66 2.85
CA ASN A 87 -14.65 1.77 3.97
C ASN A 87 -14.13 0.41 3.51
N ALA A 88 -13.79 0.29 2.24
CA ALA A 88 -13.20 -0.93 1.73
C ALA A 88 -12.41 -0.63 0.47
N ILE A 89 -11.42 -1.47 0.19
CA ILE A 89 -10.68 -1.40 -1.06
C ILE A 89 -10.66 -2.82 -1.60
N VAL A 90 -11.18 -3.00 -2.80
CA VAL A 90 -11.24 -4.31 -3.43
C VAL A 90 -10.30 -4.36 -4.61
N GLY A 91 -9.96 -5.55 -5.02
CA GLY A 91 -9.09 -5.75 -6.19
C GLY A 91 -7.68 -5.22 -5.98
N VAL A 92 -7.17 -5.28 -4.77
CA VAL A 92 -5.88 -4.71 -4.47
C VAL A 92 -4.76 -5.47 -5.14
N ARG A 93 -3.83 -4.73 -5.70
CA ARG A 93 -2.67 -5.30 -6.40
C ARG A 93 -1.43 -4.47 -6.07
N TYR A 94 -0.30 -5.11 -6.18
CA TYR A 94 0.98 -4.42 -6.11
C TYR A 94 1.67 -4.53 -7.44
N ASP A 95 2.48 -3.54 -7.76
CA ASP A 95 3.27 -3.58 -8.95
C ASP A 95 4.59 -2.86 -8.65
N ALA A 96 5.62 -3.18 -9.38
CA ALA A 96 6.90 -2.54 -9.20
C ALA A 96 7.60 -2.45 -10.55
N SER A 97 8.26 -1.34 -10.79
CA SER A 97 8.97 -1.17 -12.05
C SER A 97 10.11 -0.18 -11.87
N GLU A 98 11.07 -0.25 -12.77
CA GLU A 98 12.14 0.70 -12.79
C GLU A 98 11.68 1.93 -13.51
N VAL A 99 11.91 3.08 -12.93
CA VAL A 99 11.44 4.32 -13.53
C VAL A 99 12.55 5.18 -14.07
N VAL A 100 13.79 4.79 -13.88
CA VAL A 100 14.92 5.54 -14.39
C VAL A 100 15.85 4.56 -15.08
N SER A 101 16.36 4.94 -16.23
CA SER A 101 17.27 4.06 -16.92
C SER A 101 18.47 3.80 -16.04
N LYS A 102 19.10 2.70 -16.22
CA LYS A 102 20.22 2.27 -15.43
C LYS A 102 19.81 1.78 -14.06
N GLY A 103 18.55 1.53 -13.84
CA GLY A 103 18.11 0.99 -12.58
C GLY A 103 18.30 1.92 -11.42
N SER A 104 18.18 3.21 -11.66
CA SER A 104 18.43 4.15 -10.60
C SER A 104 17.29 4.34 -9.64
N ALA A 105 16.14 3.87 -9.94
CA ALA A 105 15.02 3.98 -9.01
C ALA A 105 13.99 2.93 -9.32
N THR A 106 13.28 2.52 -8.29
CA THR A 106 12.21 1.54 -8.44
C THR A 106 10.94 2.14 -7.88
N GLU A 107 9.88 2.02 -8.62
CA GLU A 107 8.59 2.46 -8.17
C GLU A 107 7.84 1.26 -7.61
N VAL A 108 7.25 1.42 -6.44
CA VAL A 108 6.38 0.40 -5.87
C VAL A 108 5.00 1.01 -5.82
N LEU A 109 4.06 0.33 -6.44
CA LEU A 109 2.69 0.81 -6.56
C LEU A 109 1.77 -0.17 -5.88
N CYS A 110 0.87 0.35 -5.04
CA CYS A 110 -0.20 -0.44 -4.47
C CYS A 110 -1.49 0.25 -4.88
N TYR A 111 -2.44 -0.48 -5.45
CA TYR A 111 -3.64 0.14 -5.95
C TYR A 111 -4.83 -0.78 -5.85
N GLY A 112 -6.01 -0.20 -5.97
CA GLY A 112 -7.24 -0.95 -5.91
C GLY A 112 -8.41 -0.02 -6.13
N THR A 113 -9.61 -0.53 -5.93
CA THR A 113 -10.82 0.27 -6.09
C THR A 113 -11.41 0.54 -4.72
N ALA A 114 -11.53 1.80 -4.39
CA ALA A 114 -12.13 2.19 -3.11
C ALA A 114 -13.65 2.16 -3.26
N VAL A 115 -14.30 1.56 -2.28
CA VAL A 115 -15.76 1.40 -2.33
C VAL A 115 -16.34 1.61 -0.94
N VAL A 116 -17.65 1.79 -0.91
CA VAL A 116 -18.38 1.77 0.34
C VAL A 116 -19.19 0.48 0.33
N ILE A 117 -19.08 -0.29 1.40
CA ILE A 117 -19.80 -1.54 1.51
C ILE A 117 -20.72 -1.49 2.70
N GLN A 118 -21.77 -2.28 2.61
CA GLN A 118 -22.72 -2.44 3.70
C GLN A 118 -22.99 -3.90 3.89
N LYS A 119 -23.25 -4.28 5.13
CA LYS A 119 -23.55 -5.66 5.42
C LYS A 119 -24.82 -6.07 4.73
N SER A 120 -24.81 -7.21 4.11
CA SER A 120 -25.98 -7.71 3.41
C SER A 120 -27.05 -8.26 4.33
#